data_ea5cf8dfbebac35b78c98061ee38f7ad
#
_entry.id   ea5cf8dfbebac35b78c98061ee38f7ad
#
_cell.length_a   1.000
_cell.length_b   1.000
_cell.length_c   1.000
_cell.angle_alpha   90.00
_cell.angle_beta   90.00
_cell.angle_gamma   90.00
#
_symmetry.space_group_name_H-M   'P 1'
#
loop_
_entity.id
_entity.type
_entity.pdbx_description
1 polymer ?
#
loop_
_entity_poly.entity_id
_entity_poly.type
_entity_poly.pdbx_seq_one_letter_code
_entity_poly.pdbx_strand_id
1 'polypeptide(L)'
;MVGRLVTELVARGAGSLTEPSCVHCRRTDRPLTRSVAGGVCARCRRRELAEPCARCGVTKPVAARDRERRGVCARCADRPQRTCGRCGRVRRIARRAHGDQPDICDGCFRLPTAICSGCGRRRPCSFAGTDRAICASCAPRRTVCCARCGRPRPPTANWPDGPVCDPCYTAALRRRGTCDTCHALRRLIAPAGPAATTCADCAGLPASHVCIDCEVEDKLYERGRCARWALRRRTGALLRAGGGKIPSALMPVHEAIVTTRTPRTALNWLRAGAGAPLLADLAAGRLATTHEALDTHPSGRAADYLRHVLVAGGVLPARDEAVTRMEAWVTTLLADIEPAEHRRLLPAYAT
;
A
#
# COMPACT_ATOMS: atom_id res chain seq x y z
N MET A 1 8.91 -25.69 30.43
CA MET A 1 9.75 -25.78 31.63
C MET A 1 11.05 -26.51 31.36
N VAL A 2 11.03 -27.75 30.83
CA VAL A 2 12.24 -28.57 30.56
C VAL A 2 13.30 -27.90 29.69
N GLY A 3 12.89 -27.21 28.59
CA GLY A 3 13.85 -26.53 27.71
C GLY A 3 14.68 -25.44 28.39
N ARG A 4 14.10 -24.66 29.30
CA ARG A 4 14.79 -23.63 30.08
C ARG A 4 15.84 -24.24 31.04
N LEU A 5 15.46 -25.34 31.65
CA LEU A 5 16.36 -26.06 32.56
C LEU A 5 17.57 -26.62 31.81
N VAL A 6 17.36 -27.21 30.62
CA VAL A 6 18.46 -27.75 29.80
C VAL A 6 19.37 -26.61 29.31
N THR A 7 18.84 -25.50 28.85
CA THR A 7 19.64 -24.33 28.45
C THR A 7 20.49 -23.82 29.60
N GLU A 8 19.95 -23.78 30.83
CA GLU A 8 20.67 -23.30 31.99
C GLU A 8 21.76 -24.29 32.48
N LEU A 9 21.46 -25.58 32.37
CA LEU A 9 22.47 -26.64 32.69
C LEU A 9 23.62 -26.67 31.67
N VAL A 10 23.33 -26.50 30.40
CA VAL A 10 24.34 -26.37 29.32
C VAL A 10 25.21 -25.12 29.55
N ALA A 11 24.59 -23.99 29.91
CA ALA A 11 25.32 -22.76 30.24
C ALA A 11 26.22 -22.89 31.46
N ARG A 12 25.93 -23.84 32.38
CA ARG A 12 26.73 -24.18 33.56
C ARG A 12 27.75 -25.31 33.32
N GLY A 13 27.97 -25.71 32.05
CA GLY A 13 29.02 -26.65 31.67
C GLY A 13 28.59 -28.12 31.60
N ALA A 14 27.32 -28.44 31.61
CA ALA A 14 26.84 -29.81 31.40
C ALA A 14 27.03 -30.26 29.94
N GLY A 15 28.24 -30.64 29.55
CA GLY A 15 28.64 -30.95 28.17
C GLY A 15 27.95 -32.17 27.53
N SER A 16 27.29 -33.02 28.32
CA SER A 16 26.53 -34.18 27.82
C SER A 16 25.09 -33.83 27.41
N LEU A 17 24.61 -32.61 27.72
CA LEU A 17 23.26 -32.16 27.37
C LEU A 17 23.29 -31.31 26.13
N THR A 18 22.48 -31.68 25.15
CA THR A 18 22.24 -30.87 23.93
C THR A 18 20.97 -30.07 24.08
N GLU A 19 20.99 -28.79 23.71
CA GLU A 19 19.77 -27.97 23.66
C GLU A 19 18.73 -28.60 22.75
N PRO A 20 17.49 -28.77 23.22
CA PRO A 20 16.42 -29.33 22.39
C PRO A 20 16.12 -28.41 21.22
N SER A 21 16.32 -28.87 20.00
CA SER A 21 16.07 -28.14 18.76
C SER A 21 14.91 -28.75 17.99
N CYS A 22 14.24 -27.91 17.20
CA CYS A 22 13.21 -28.39 16.31
C CYS A 22 13.77 -29.31 15.21
N VAL A 23 13.25 -30.53 15.08
CA VAL A 23 13.76 -31.54 14.11
C VAL A 23 13.75 -31.07 12.68
N HIS A 24 12.84 -30.14 12.32
CA HIS A 24 12.70 -29.62 10.94
C HIS A 24 13.49 -28.36 10.66
N CYS A 25 13.56 -27.40 11.59
CA CYS A 25 14.21 -26.11 11.31
C CYS A 25 15.46 -25.87 12.18
N ARG A 26 15.82 -26.84 13.02
CA ARG A 26 17.01 -26.84 13.90
C ARG A 26 17.11 -25.66 14.88
N ARG A 27 16.01 -24.91 15.07
CA ARG A 27 15.99 -23.77 15.98
C ARG A 27 15.76 -24.21 17.42
N THR A 28 16.49 -23.61 18.34
CA THR A 28 16.43 -23.85 19.80
C THR A 28 15.60 -22.78 20.52
N ASP A 29 15.48 -21.59 19.93
CA ASP A 29 14.82 -20.39 20.48
C ASP A 29 13.27 -20.48 20.56
N ARG A 30 12.69 -21.66 20.31
CA ARG A 30 11.24 -21.84 20.25
C ARG A 30 10.76 -23.00 21.12
N PRO A 31 9.59 -22.83 21.78
CA PRO A 31 8.98 -23.92 22.49
C PRO A 31 8.65 -25.06 21.53
N LEU A 32 9.00 -26.28 21.93
CA LEU A 32 8.77 -27.49 21.16
C LEU A 32 7.54 -28.22 21.69
N THR A 33 6.76 -28.78 20.75
CA THR A 33 5.67 -29.73 21.04
C THR A 33 6.07 -31.11 20.54
N ARG A 34 5.62 -32.15 21.20
CA ARG A 34 5.91 -33.53 20.81
C ARG A 34 5.20 -33.87 19.52
N SER A 35 5.90 -34.42 18.54
CA SER A 35 5.33 -35.00 17.31
C SER A 35 5.87 -36.43 17.14
N VAL A 36 5.36 -37.19 16.17
CA VAL A 36 5.85 -38.53 15.85
C VAL A 36 7.34 -38.48 15.46
N ALA A 37 7.79 -37.40 14.82
CA ALA A 37 9.18 -37.20 14.40
C ALA A 37 10.10 -36.62 15.50
N GLY A 38 9.57 -36.35 16.72
CA GLY A 38 10.33 -35.72 17.80
C GLY A 38 9.83 -34.34 18.20
N GLY A 39 10.69 -33.49 18.75
CA GLY A 39 10.38 -32.13 19.16
C GLY A 39 10.20 -31.19 17.98
N VAL A 40 8.99 -30.63 17.76
CA VAL A 40 8.67 -29.75 16.64
C VAL A 40 8.17 -28.41 17.14
N CYS A 41 8.70 -27.30 16.62
CA CYS A 41 8.18 -25.98 16.97
C CYS A 41 6.80 -25.74 16.31
N ALA A 42 5.99 -24.90 16.93
CA ALA A 42 4.62 -24.60 16.47
C ALA A 42 4.51 -24.16 15.00
N ARG A 43 5.57 -23.54 14.45
CA ARG A 43 5.62 -23.14 13.03
C ARG A 43 5.79 -24.34 12.11
N CYS A 44 6.71 -25.26 12.43
CA CYS A 44 6.93 -26.46 11.63
C CYS A 44 5.75 -27.41 11.75
N ARG A 45 5.19 -27.59 12.95
CA ARG A 45 3.98 -28.38 13.15
C ARG A 45 2.79 -27.87 12.31
N ARG A 46 2.62 -26.54 12.22
CA ARG A 46 1.57 -25.98 11.33
C ARG A 46 1.82 -26.28 9.85
N ARG A 47 3.08 -26.46 9.42
CA ARG A 47 3.41 -26.87 8.06
C ARG A 47 3.16 -28.35 7.83
N GLU A 48 3.46 -29.21 8.76
CA GLU A 48 3.14 -30.64 8.71
C GLU A 48 1.62 -30.87 8.56
N LEU A 49 0.83 -30.04 9.22
CA LEU A 49 -0.63 -30.08 9.17
C LEU A 49 -1.23 -29.25 8.00
N ALA A 50 -0.43 -28.93 6.99
CA ALA A 50 -0.93 -28.25 5.82
C ALA A 50 -1.62 -29.23 4.87
N GLU A 51 -2.84 -28.89 4.48
CA GLU A 51 -3.69 -29.65 3.56
C GLU A 51 -4.09 -28.76 2.37
N PRO A 52 -4.47 -29.34 1.22
CA PRO A 52 -5.12 -28.58 0.15
C PRO A 52 -6.41 -27.95 0.69
N CYS A 53 -6.53 -26.63 0.54
CA CYS A 53 -7.71 -25.92 1.01
C CYS A 53 -8.92 -26.26 0.14
N ALA A 54 -10.01 -26.72 0.75
CA ALA A 54 -11.25 -27.09 0.05
C ALA A 54 -11.86 -25.96 -0.79
N ARG A 55 -11.53 -24.67 -0.48
CA ARG A 55 -12.08 -23.52 -1.22
C ARG A 55 -11.15 -22.93 -2.29
N CYS A 56 -9.83 -23.02 -2.13
CA CYS A 56 -8.88 -22.41 -3.07
C CYS A 56 -7.83 -23.36 -3.60
N GLY A 57 -7.87 -24.65 -3.25
CA GLY A 57 -6.94 -25.70 -3.71
C GLY A 57 -5.50 -25.58 -3.21
N VAL A 58 -5.12 -24.43 -2.65
CA VAL A 58 -3.72 -24.19 -2.24
C VAL A 58 -3.40 -24.90 -0.94
N THR A 59 -2.35 -25.70 -0.91
CA THR A 59 -1.85 -26.37 0.30
C THR A 59 -1.37 -25.34 1.33
N LYS A 60 -2.08 -25.25 2.44
CA LYS A 60 -1.79 -24.30 3.54
C LYS A 60 -2.20 -24.90 4.88
N PRO A 61 -1.65 -24.36 5.99
CA PRO A 61 -2.12 -24.73 7.32
C PRO A 61 -3.63 -24.53 7.44
N VAL A 62 -4.30 -25.54 7.96
CA VAL A 62 -5.74 -25.54 8.21
C VAL A 62 -6.07 -24.56 9.35
N ALA A 63 -7.02 -23.66 9.10
CA ALA A 63 -7.51 -22.70 10.09
C ALA A 63 -8.94 -23.04 10.56
N ALA A 64 -9.71 -23.71 9.73
CA ALA A 64 -11.04 -24.22 10.03
C ALA A 64 -11.32 -25.46 9.19
N ARG A 65 -12.40 -26.19 9.50
CA ARG A 65 -12.90 -27.26 8.64
C ARG A 65 -14.31 -26.91 8.15
N ASP A 66 -14.61 -27.25 6.90
CA ASP A 66 -15.96 -27.10 6.35
C ASP A 66 -16.93 -28.16 6.91
N ARG A 67 -18.16 -28.21 6.39
CA ARG A 67 -19.19 -29.17 6.84
C ARG A 67 -18.79 -30.63 6.55
N GLU A 68 -18.02 -30.84 5.49
CA GLU A 68 -17.49 -32.16 5.10
C GLU A 68 -16.13 -32.45 5.77
N ARG A 69 -15.75 -31.68 6.80
CA ARG A 69 -14.50 -31.80 7.56
C ARG A 69 -13.21 -31.59 6.76
N ARG A 70 -13.28 -31.07 5.53
CA ARG A 70 -12.11 -30.76 4.70
C ARG A 70 -11.44 -29.49 5.22
N GLY A 71 -10.11 -29.40 5.08
CA GLY A 71 -9.32 -28.28 5.57
C GLY A 71 -9.62 -26.98 4.82
N VAL A 72 -9.84 -25.89 5.55
CA VAL A 72 -9.99 -24.54 5.00
C VAL A 72 -8.89 -23.64 5.55
N CYS A 73 -8.11 -23.00 4.65
CA CYS A 73 -7.01 -22.14 5.06
C CYS A 73 -7.50 -20.82 5.70
N ALA A 74 -6.65 -20.15 6.47
CA ALA A 74 -6.98 -18.91 7.18
C ALA A 74 -7.52 -17.77 6.28
N ARG A 75 -7.19 -17.79 4.98
CA ARG A 75 -7.69 -16.80 4.01
C ARG A 75 -9.14 -17.10 3.60
N CYS A 76 -9.47 -18.38 3.45
CA CYS A 76 -10.77 -18.84 2.97
C CYS A 76 -11.75 -19.16 4.11
N ALA A 77 -11.25 -19.33 5.34
CA ALA A 77 -12.10 -19.60 6.51
C ALA A 77 -13.03 -18.42 6.77
N ASP A 78 -14.30 -18.74 7.01
CA ASP A 78 -15.29 -17.78 7.43
C ASP A 78 -14.93 -17.29 8.83
N ARG A 79 -14.62 -16.01 8.93
CA ARG A 79 -14.36 -15.39 10.22
C ARG A 79 -15.65 -14.75 10.70
N PRO A 80 -16.05 -14.99 11.95
CA PRO A 80 -17.25 -14.39 12.50
C PRO A 80 -17.16 -12.86 12.36
N GLN A 81 -18.19 -12.28 11.75
CA GLN A 81 -18.37 -10.85 11.70
C GLN A 81 -19.00 -10.39 13.01
N ARG A 82 -18.55 -9.25 13.53
CA ARG A 82 -19.06 -8.65 14.75
C ARG A 82 -19.28 -7.15 14.55
N THR A 83 -20.09 -6.56 15.38
CA THR A 83 -20.28 -5.12 15.39
C THR A 83 -19.01 -4.41 15.83
N CYS A 84 -18.51 -3.51 15.00
CA CYS A 84 -17.36 -2.67 15.34
C CYS A 84 -17.81 -1.55 16.28
N GLY A 85 -17.22 -1.47 17.47
CA GLY A 85 -17.56 -0.44 18.45
C GLY A 85 -17.18 1.00 18.03
N ARG A 86 -16.39 1.15 16.93
CA ARG A 86 -16.02 2.48 16.42
C ARG A 86 -16.93 2.98 15.31
N CYS A 87 -17.42 2.11 14.42
CA CYS A 87 -18.25 2.52 13.27
C CYS A 87 -19.65 1.87 13.25
N GLY A 88 -20.00 1.08 14.26
CA GLY A 88 -21.30 0.41 14.40
C GLY A 88 -21.59 -0.68 13.34
N ARG A 89 -20.72 -0.87 12.34
CA ARG A 89 -20.98 -1.82 11.24
C ARG A 89 -20.54 -3.23 11.62
N VAL A 90 -21.34 -4.22 11.22
CA VAL A 90 -21.00 -5.64 11.33
C VAL A 90 -19.93 -5.95 10.29
N ARG A 91 -18.72 -6.27 10.74
CA ARG A 91 -17.56 -6.51 9.89
C ARG A 91 -16.59 -7.49 10.54
N ARG A 92 -15.61 -7.94 9.76
CA ARG A 92 -14.45 -8.65 10.28
C ARG A 92 -13.67 -7.78 11.26
N ILE A 93 -13.35 -8.34 12.43
CA ILE A 93 -12.64 -7.65 13.50
C ILE A 93 -11.14 -7.86 13.36
N ALA A 94 -10.39 -6.75 13.33
CA ALA A 94 -8.93 -6.72 13.35
C ALA A 94 -8.36 -6.85 14.76
N ARG A 95 -9.00 -6.19 15.73
CA ARG A 95 -8.67 -6.26 17.16
C ARG A 95 -9.91 -6.56 17.95
N ARG A 96 -9.86 -7.64 18.73
CA ARG A 96 -10.95 -8.00 19.63
C ARG A 96 -11.01 -7.09 20.84
N ALA A 97 -12.19 -6.99 21.41
CA ALA A 97 -12.43 -6.31 22.68
C ALA A 97 -11.48 -6.85 23.77
N HIS A 98 -10.94 -5.93 24.57
CA HIS A 98 -10.08 -6.25 25.70
C HIS A 98 -10.25 -5.14 26.75
N GLY A 99 -10.67 -5.48 27.97
CA GLY A 99 -11.08 -4.51 28.97
C GLY A 99 -12.17 -3.60 28.41
N ASP A 100 -12.07 -2.31 28.62
CA ASP A 100 -13.02 -1.29 28.15
C ASP A 100 -12.92 -0.97 26.64
N GLN A 101 -11.98 -1.60 25.91
CA GLN A 101 -11.80 -1.36 24.49
C GLN A 101 -12.70 -2.29 23.67
N PRO A 102 -13.56 -1.73 22.79
CA PRO A 102 -14.48 -2.52 21.99
C PRO A 102 -13.80 -3.24 20.83
N ASP A 103 -14.53 -4.16 20.20
CA ASP A 103 -14.14 -4.78 18.93
C ASP A 103 -13.91 -3.73 17.84
N ILE A 104 -12.76 -3.75 17.17
CA ILE A 104 -12.39 -2.79 16.10
C ILE A 104 -12.21 -3.53 14.78
N CYS A 105 -12.99 -3.14 13.75
CA CYS A 105 -12.89 -3.74 12.41
C CYS A 105 -11.61 -3.31 11.65
N ASP A 106 -11.25 -4.09 10.61
CA ASP A 106 -10.08 -3.80 9.75
C ASP A 106 -10.07 -2.37 9.19
N GLY A 107 -11.25 -1.81 8.87
CA GLY A 107 -11.38 -0.44 8.35
C GLY A 107 -11.15 0.66 9.38
N CYS A 108 -11.42 0.38 10.66
CA CYS A 108 -11.26 1.34 11.77
C CYS A 108 -9.95 1.15 12.52
N PHE A 109 -9.32 -0.02 12.41
CA PHE A 109 -8.06 -0.30 13.09
C PHE A 109 -6.94 0.60 12.56
N ARG A 110 -6.22 1.22 13.47
CA ARG A 110 -5.01 1.99 13.18
C ARG A 110 -3.91 1.51 14.10
N LEU A 111 -2.72 1.33 13.54
CA LEU A 111 -1.53 1.05 14.36
C LEU A 111 -1.23 2.24 15.27
N PRO A 112 -0.85 1.99 16.51
CA PRO A 112 -0.37 3.04 17.41
C PRO A 112 0.83 3.77 16.81
N THR A 113 0.93 5.08 17.06
CA THR A 113 2.05 5.90 16.63
C THR A 113 3.17 5.82 17.65
N ALA A 114 4.38 5.46 17.19
CA ALA A 114 5.59 5.38 17.99
C ALA A 114 6.80 5.89 17.21
N ILE A 115 7.92 6.11 17.87
CA ILE A 115 9.21 6.36 17.22
C ILE A 115 9.67 5.05 16.61
N CYS A 116 9.88 5.03 15.29
CA CYS A 116 10.34 3.86 14.58
C CYS A 116 11.81 3.60 14.85
N SER A 117 12.16 2.40 15.32
CA SER A 117 13.55 2.00 15.57
C SER A 117 14.44 1.99 14.31
N GLY A 118 13.84 1.86 13.12
CA GLY A 118 14.58 1.81 11.87
C GLY A 118 14.83 3.19 11.22
N CYS A 119 13.98 4.20 11.45
CA CYS A 119 14.14 5.53 10.80
C CYS A 119 14.03 6.72 11.76
N GLY A 120 13.87 6.50 13.05
CA GLY A 120 13.75 7.54 14.09
C GLY A 120 12.50 8.42 13.98
N ARG A 121 11.63 8.22 12.99
CA ARG A 121 10.46 9.08 12.78
C ARG A 121 9.25 8.59 13.56
N ARG A 122 8.46 9.51 14.10
CA ARG A 122 7.18 9.21 14.74
C ARG A 122 6.13 8.82 13.68
N ARG A 123 5.76 7.54 13.64
CA ARG A 123 4.85 6.95 12.63
C ARG A 123 4.00 5.83 13.23
N PRO A 124 2.90 5.42 12.54
CA PRO A 124 2.22 4.17 12.88
C PRO A 124 3.20 3.00 12.80
N CYS A 125 3.43 2.32 13.92
CA CYS A 125 4.38 1.23 14.05
C CYS A 125 3.71 -0.06 14.51
N SER A 126 4.18 -1.19 13.98
CA SER A 126 4.01 -2.47 14.62
C SER A 126 4.89 -2.52 15.87
N PHE A 127 4.46 -3.25 16.90
CA PHE A 127 5.16 -3.35 18.19
C PHE A 127 5.39 -1.98 18.88
N ALA A 128 4.48 -1.01 18.66
CA ALA A 128 4.48 0.26 19.38
C ALA A 128 4.42 0.00 20.90
N GLY A 129 5.21 0.72 21.67
CA GLY A 129 5.35 0.47 23.11
C GLY A 129 6.50 -0.47 23.48
N THR A 130 7.26 -0.97 22.49
CA THR A 130 8.49 -1.73 22.69
C THR A 130 9.67 -1.05 21.98
N ASP A 131 10.90 -1.43 22.31
CA ASP A 131 12.15 -1.06 21.64
C ASP A 131 12.19 -1.46 20.14
N ARG A 132 11.32 -2.41 19.76
CA ARG A 132 11.19 -2.94 18.39
C ARG A 132 10.10 -2.28 17.57
N ALA A 133 9.62 -1.11 17.99
CA ALA A 133 8.61 -0.37 17.23
C ALA A 133 9.10 -0.09 15.81
N ILE A 134 8.44 -0.64 14.79
CA ILE A 134 8.88 -0.52 13.40
C ILE A 134 7.74 -0.09 12.48
N CYS A 135 7.97 0.94 11.68
CA CYS A 135 6.98 1.41 10.71
C CYS A 135 6.95 0.50 9.46
N ALA A 136 5.85 0.56 8.72
CA ALA A 136 5.65 -0.26 7.52
C ALA A 136 6.73 -0.09 6.44
N SER A 137 7.40 1.08 6.40
CA SER A 137 8.47 1.35 5.43
C SER A 137 9.80 0.71 5.84
N CYS A 138 10.08 0.60 7.16
CA CYS A 138 11.30 0.02 7.71
C CYS A 138 11.15 -1.46 8.04
N ALA A 139 9.91 -1.96 8.14
CA ALA A 139 9.67 -3.38 8.42
C ALA A 139 10.36 -4.25 7.36
N PRO A 140 11.16 -5.26 7.78
CA PRO A 140 11.86 -6.13 6.84
C PRO A 140 10.85 -6.88 5.98
N ARG A 141 10.96 -6.72 4.68
CA ARG A 141 10.14 -7.44 3.70
C ARG A 141 10.86 -8.72 3.33
N ARG A 142 10.16 -9.85 3.46
CA ARG A 142 10.72 -11.11 2.98
C ARG A 142 10.99 -11.00 1.48
N THR A 143 12.25 -11.12 1.07
CA THR A 143 12.65 -11.26 -0.32
C THR A 143 12.65 -12.73 -0.72
N VAL A 144 12.27 -13.01 -1.96
CA VAL A 144 12.34 -14.33 -2.59
C VAL A 144 12.78 -14.13 -4.03
N CYS A 145 13.41 -15.14 -4.63
CA CYS A 145 13.72 -15.08 -6.06
C CYS A 145 12.44 -14.96 -6.87
N CYS A 146 12.37 -13.93 -7.69
CA CYS A 146 11.23 -13.74 -8.60
C CYS A 146 11.27 -14.79 -9.69
N ALA A 147 10.18 -15.52 -9.90
CA ALA A 147 10.07 -16.55 -10.93
C ALA A 147 10.31 -16.02 -12.36
N ARG A 148 10.14 -14.72 -12.58
CA ARG A 148 10.28 -14.09 -13.89
C ARG A 148 11.63 -13.45 -14.18
N CYS A 149 12.28 -12.85 -13.20
CA CYS A 149 13.55 -12.16 -13.40
C CYS A 149 14.70 -12.73 -12.58
N GLY A 150 14.47 -13.76 -11.78
CA GLY A 150 15.47 -14.40 -10.91
C GLY A 150 15.97 -13.53 -9.76
N ARG A 151 15.66 -12.24 -9.71
CA ARG A 151 16.18 -11.32 -8.71
C ARG A 151 15.51 -11.50 -7.34
N PRO A 152 16.25 -11.49 -6.22
CA PRO A 152 15.68 -11.52 -4.89
C PRO A 152 14.98 -10.19 -4.59
N ARG A 153 13.64 -10.22 -4.54
CA ARG A 153 12.78 -9.06 -4.29
C ARG A 153 11.54 -9.45 -3.50
N PRO A 154 10.89 -8.49 -2.80
CA PRO A 154 9.61 -8.76 -2.18
C PRO A 154 8.56 -9.17 -3.22
N PRO A 155 7.84 -10.28 -3.01
CA PRO A 155 6.83 -10.72 -3.95
C PRO A 155 5.58 -9.84 -3.87
N THR A 156 5.05 -9.47 -5.02
CA THR A 156 3.77 -8.74 -5.17
C THR A 156 2.62 -9.71 -5.39
N ALA A 157 2.86 -10.79 -6.13
CA ALA A 157 1.91 -11.85 -6.40
C ALA A 157 2.60 -13.23 -6.34
N ASN A 158 1.81 -14.26 -6.10
CA ASN A 158 2.22 -15.64 -6.30
C ASN A 158 1.37 -16.21 -7.43
N TRP A 159 1.96 -16.36 -8.60
CA TRP A 159 1.36 -16.97 -9.77
C TRP A 159 1.71 -18.46 -9.84
N PRO A 160 1.09 -19.25 -10.72
CA PRO A 160 1.42 -20.68 -10.85
C PRO A 160 2.90 -20.96 -11.10
N ASP A 161 3.58 -20.07 -11.84
CA ASP A 161 5.01 -20.10 -12.12
C ASP A 161 5.88 -19.66 -10.92
N GLY A 162 5.28 -19.19 -9.81
CA GLY A 162 5.95 -18.83 -8.58
C GLY A 162 5.77 -17.38 -8.15
N PRO A 163 6.59 -16.89 -7.20
CA PRO A 163 6.51 -15.54 -6.69
C PRO A 163 6.98 -14.51 -7.72
N VAL A 164 6.20 -13.45 -7.94
CA VAL A 164 6.47 -12.40 -8.92
C VAL A 164 6.67 -11.06 -8.22
N CYS A 165 7.79 -10.38 -8.50
CA CYS A 165 8.11 -9.06 -7.94
C CYS A 165 7.31 -7.94 -8.63
N ASP A 166 7.24 -6.75 -7.98
CA ASP A 166 6.43 -5.63 -8.47
C ASP A 166 6.77 -5.15 -9.89
N PRO A 167 8.06 -5.00 -10.28
CA PRO A 167 8.39 -4.65 -11.67
C PRO A 167 7.87 -5.66 -12.69
N CYS A 168 8.08 -6.96 -12.46
CA CYS A 168 7.64 -8.01 -13.37
C CYS A 168 6.11 -8.12 -13.43
N TYR A 169 5.44 -7.98 -12.29
CA TYR A 169 3.99 -7.93 -12.20
C TYR A 169 3.41 -6.75 -12.98
N THR A 170 3.99 -5.56 -12.80
CA THR A 170 3.56 -4.35 -13.51
C THR A 170 3.86 -4.43 -15.01
N ALA A 171 5.01 -4.98 -15.42
CA ALA A 171 5.36 -5.18 -16.81
C ALA A 171 4.37 -6.15 -17.51
N ALA A 172 4.02 -7.26 -16.85
CA ALA A 172 3.04 -8.20 -17.38
C ALA A 172 1.67 -7.52 -17.60
N LEU A 173 1.20 -6.72 -16.64
CA LEU A 173 -0.08 -6.02 -16.76
C LEU A 173 -0.08 -4.88 -17.82
N ARG A 174 1.05 -4.50 -18.37
CA ARG A 174 1.12 -3.51 -19.47
C ARG A 174 0.83 -4.12 -20.84
N ARG A 175 1.01 -5.43 -21.00
CA ARG A 175 0.79 -6.10 -22.28
C ARG A 175 -0.70 -6.32 -22.52
N ARG A 176 -1.18 -5.85 -23.63
CA ARG A 176 -2.56 -6.01 -24.06
C ARG A 176 -2.60 -6.61 -25.46
N GLY A 177 -3.46 -7.57 -25.68
CA GLY A 177 -3.61 -8.25 -26.94
C GLY A 177 -4.78 -9.23 -26.90
N THR A 178 -5.04 -9.89 -28.02
CA THR A 178 -6.05 -10.94 -28.11
C THR A 178 -5.55 -12.18 -27.38
N CYS A 179 -6.34 -12.69 -26.44
CA CYS A 179 -6.04 -13.92 -25.72
C CYS A 179 -6.28 -15.13 -26.63
N ASP A 180 -5.30 -16.03 -26.75
CA ASP A 180 -5.41 -17.22 -27.62
C ASP A 180 -6.54 -18.16 -27.18
N THR A 181 -6.95 -18.13 -25.92
CA THR A 181 -7.96 -19.03 -25.38
C THR A 181 -9.38 -18.49 -25.48
N CYS A 182 -9.60 -17.21 -25.11
CA CYS A 182 -10.95 -16.61 -25.10
C CYS A 182 -11.18 -15.59 -26.21
N HIS A 183 -10.18 -15.34 -27.05
CA HIS A 183 -10.19 -14.40 -28.17
C HIS A 183 -10.60 -12.96 -27.84
N ALA A 184 -10.70 -12.63 -26.55
CA ALA A 184 -11.00 -11.27 -26.09
C ALA A 184 -9.72 -10.42 -26.01
N LEU A 185 -9.86 -9.11 -26.21
CA LEU A 185 -8.77 -8.14 -26.02
C LEU A 185 -8.52 -7.92 -24.53
N ARG A 186 -7.52 -8.61 -24.02
CA ARG A 186 -7.19 -8.70 -22.59
C ARG A 186 -5.73 -8.39 -22.30
N ARG A 187 -5.39 -8.24 -21.03
CA ARG A 187 -3.99 -8.22 -20.60
C ARG A 187 -3.41 -9.63 -20.65
N LEU A 188 -2.32 -9.80 -21.40
CA LEU A 188 -1.69 -11.11 -21.62
C LEU A 188 -0.61 -11.33 -20.55
N ILE A 189 -0.83 -12.32 -19.70
CA ILE A 189 -0.03 -12.52 -18.49
C ILE A 189 0.75 -13.83 -18.52
N ALA A 190 0.24 -14.84 -19.19
CA ALA A 190 0.82 -16.18 -19.27
C ALA A 190 1.05 -16.60 -20.73
N PRO A 191 2.05 -17.48 -21.01
CA PRO A 191 3.15 -17.87 -20.12
C PRO A 191 4.04 -16.70 -19.69
N ALA A 192 4.96 -16.96 -18.75
CA ALA A 192 5.90 -15.92 -18.30
C ALA A 192 6.78 -15.41 -19.45
N GLY A 193 6.94 -14.08 -19.61
CA GLY A 193 7.88 -13.50 -20.58
C GLY A 193 7.25 -12.71 -21.74
N PRO A 194 8.04 -12.38 -22.75
CA PRO A 194 7.60 -11.58 -23.89
C PRO A 194 6.60 -12.29 -24.80
N ALA A 195 6.48 -13.60 -24.72
CA ALA A 195 5.57 -14.43 -25.52
C ALA A 195 4.24 -14.72 -24.79
N ALA A 196 3.82 -13.90 -23.81
CA ALA A 196 2.55 -14.11 -23.13
C ALA A 196 1.39 -13.93 -24.12
N THR A 197 0.56 -14.96 -24.26
CA THR A 197 -0.57 -15.02 -25.19
C THR A 197 -1.90 -15.23 -24.49
N THR A 198 -1.88 -15.56 -23.19
CA THR A 198 -3.09 -15.94 -22.44
C THR A 198 -3.39 -14.94 -21.32
N CYS A 199 -4.66 -14.59 -21.14
CA CYS A 199 -5.11 -13.69 -20.07
C CYS A 199 -5.12 -14.40 -18.71
N ALA A 200 -5.26 -13.61 -17.62
CA ALA A 200 -5.24 -14.12 -16.25
C ALA A 200 -6.30 -15.19 -15.97
N ASP A 201 -7.53 -14.96 -16.42
CA ASP A 201 -8.65 -15.86 -16.17
C ASP A 201 -8.46 -17.19 -16.88
N CYS A 202 -8.07 -17.17 -18.18
CA CYS A 202 -7.79 -18.37 -18.96
C CYS A 202 -6.54 -19.13 -18.47
N ALA A 203 -5.59 -18.41 -17.88
CA ALA A 203 -4.41 -19.01 -17.26
C ALA A 203 -4.67 -19.56 -15.85
N GLY A 204 -5.91 -19.49 -15.35
CA GLY A 204 -6.27 -19.96 -14.00
C GLY A 204 -5.57 -19.18 -12.87
N LEU A 205 -5.22 -17.92 -13.10
CA LEU A 205 -4.59 -17.11 -12.06
C LEU A 205 -5.59 -16.79 -10.94
N PRO A 206 -5.18 -16.88 -9.64
CA PRO A 206 -6.09 -16.81 -8.50
C PRO A 206 -6.62 -15.40 -8.21
N ALA A 207 -6.30 -14.40 -9.03
CA ALA A 207 -6.72 -13.01 -8.84
C ALA A 207 -7.21 -12.42 -10.14
N SER A 208 -8.47 -12.01 -10.18
CA SER A 208 -8.98 -11.13 -11.23
C SER A 208 -8.21 -9.80 -11.20
N HIS A 209 -7.83 -9.31 -12.36
CA HIS A 209 -7.24 -7.98 -12.54
C HIS A 209 -8.28 -6.96 -13.03
N VAL A 210 -9.55 -7.35 -13.08
CA VAL A 210 -10.67 -6.50 -13.49
C VAL A 210 -11.20 -5.73 -12.28
N CYS A 211 -11.30 -4.43 -12.42
CA CYS A 211 -11.90 -3.56 -11.40
C CYS A 211 -13.38 -3.87 -11.25
N ILE A 212 -13.84 -4.13 -10.04
CA ILE A 212 -15.24 -4.52 -9.76
C ILE A 212 -16.26 -3.39 -10.02
N ASP A 213 -15.82 -2.15 -10.18
CA ASP A 213 -16.72 -1.00 -10.36
C ASP A 213 -16.68 -0.40 -11.78
N CYS A 214 -15.53 -0.44 -12.45
CA CYS A 214 -15.39 0.14 -13.80
C CYS A 214 -14.98 -0.89 -14.85
N GLU A 215 -14.89 -2.17 -14.48
CA GLU A 215 -14.57 -3.32 -15.33
C GLU A 215 -13.24 -3.20 -16.11
N VAL A 216 -12.48 -2.13 -15.85
CA VAL A 216 -11.16 -1.95 -16.47
C VAL A 216 -10.17 -2.94 -15.86
N GLU A 217 -9.49 -3.67 -16.71
CA GLU A 217 -8.43 -4.59 -16.33
C GLU A 217 -7.14 -3.80 -16.03
N ASP A 218 -6.70 -3.79 -14.78
CA ASP A 218 -5.49 -3.07 -14.34
C ASP A 218 -4.90 -3.70 -13.07
N LYS A 219 -3.73 -3.20 -12.65
CA LYS A 219 -3.17 -3.48 -11.33
C LYS A 219 -4.10 -2.92 -10.26
N LEU A 220 -4.83 -3.78 -9.59
CA LEU A 220 -5.77 -3.38 -8.56
C LEU A 220 -5.05 -2.67 -7.40
N TYR A 221 -5.70 -1.65 -6.86
CA TYR A 221 -5.15 -0.80 -5.81
C TYR A 221 -5.70 -1.17 -4.43
N GLU A 222 -7.02 -1.24 -4.29
CA GLU A 222 -7.68 -1.60 -3.03
C GLU A 222 -8.94 -2.42 -3.27
N ARG A 223 -9.11 -3.53 -2.53
CA ARG A 223 -10.34 -4.34 -2.47
C ARG A 223 -10.97 -4.66 -3.83
N GLY A 224 -10.18 -5.04 -4.80
CA GLY A 224 -10.66 -5.37 -6.14
C GLY A 224 -10.91 -4.15 -7.05
N ARG A 225 -10.46 -2.95 -6.67
CA ARG A 225 -10.67 -1.69 -7.39
C ARG A 225 -9.37 -1.14 -7.93
N CYS A 226 -9.42 -0.53 -9.12
CA CYS A 226 -8.28 0.13 -9.74
C CYS A 226 -7.92 1.46 -9.05
N ALA A 227 -6.70 1.94 -9.29
CA ALA A 227 -6.22 3.20 -8.69
C ALA A 227 -7.04 4.41 -9.15
N ARG A 228 -7.51 4.44 -10.39
CA ARG A 228 -8.35 5.52 -10.94
C ARG A 228 -9.70 5.61 -10.23
N TRP A 229 -10.32 4.46 -9.98
CA TRP A 229 -11.58 4.43 -9.23
C TRP A 229 -11.38 4.94 -7.78
N ALA A 230 -10.32 4.47 -7.11
CA ALA A 230 -10.00 4.92 -5.76
C ALA A 230 -9.72 6.43 -5.71
N LEU A 231 -9.03 6.96 -6.73
CA LEU A 231 -8.75 8.39 -6.87
C LEU A 231 -10.05 9.18 -7.05
N ARG A 232 -10.91 8.78 -8.00
CA ARG A 232 -12.22 9.42 -8.25
C ARG A 232 -13.03 9.51 -6.96
N ARG A 233 -13.14 8.40 -6.23
CA ARG A 233 -13.91 8.35 -4.99
C ARG A 233 -13.34 9.26 -3.90
N ARG A 234 -12.00 9.27 -3.73
CA ARG A 234 -11.34 10.05 -2.68
C ARG A 234 -11.36 11.54 -2.98
N THR A 235 -11.05 11.91 -4.22
CA THR A 235 -11.13 13.31 -4.68
C THR A 235 -12.57 13.83 -4.58
N GLY A 236 -13.54 13.06 -5.06
CA GLY A 236 -14.94 13.44 -4.94
C GLY A 236 -15.42 13.58 -3.50
N ALA A 237 -14.91 12.76 -2.57
CA ALA A 237 -15.26 12.91 -1.14
C ALA A 237 -14.66 14.17 -0.52
N LEU A 238 -13.49 14.62 -0.97
CA LEU A 238 -12.83 15.84 -0.48
C LEU A 238 -13.46 17.10 -1.06
N LEU A 239 -13.87 17.07 -2.34
CA LEU A 239 -14.45 18.23 -3.03
C LEU A 239 -15.95 18.44 -2.73
N ARG A 240 -16.61 17.49 -2.06
CA ARG A 240 -17.99 17.64 -1.59
C ARG A 240 -18.02 18.28 -0.22
N ALA A 241 -18.15 19.57 -0.16
CA ALA A 241 -18.43 20.27 1.09
C ALA A 241 -19.78 19.82 1.66
N GLY A 242 -19.82 19.39 2.91
CA GLY A 242 -21.07 19.06 3.61
C GLY A 242 -21.82 17.81 3.13
N GLY A 243 -21.18 16.92 2.32
CA GLY A 243 -21.80 15.64 1.92
C GLY A 243 -22.71 15.68 0.69
N GLY A 244 -22.85 16.84 0.05
CA GLY A 244 -23.66 17.06 -1.15
C GLY A 244 -22.99 16.62 -2.48
N LYS A 245 -23.39 17.23 -3.57
CA LYS A 245 -22.73 17.08 -4.89
C LYS A 245 -21.45 17.92 -4.94
N ILE A 246 -20.52 17.57 -5.83
CA ILE A 246 -19.35 18.41 -6.11
C ILE A 246 -19.89 19.71 -6.75
N PRO A 247 -19.49 20.90 -6.26
CA PRO A 247 -19.86 22.17 -6.90
C PRO A 247 -19.45 22.19 -8.38
N SER A 248 -20.27 22.77 -9.23
CA SER A 248 -20.01 22.82 -10.68
C SER A 248 -18.67 23.47 -11.02
N ALA A 249 -18.27 24.51 -10.30
CA ALA A 249 -16.97 25.17 -10.44
C ALA A 249 -15.77 24.26 -10.14
N LEU A 250 -15.95 23.21 -9.32
CA LEU A 250 -14.89 22.25 -8.97
C LEU A 250 -14.92 20.96 -9.79
N MET A 251 -15.89 20.80 -10.68
CA MET A 251 -15.95 19.63 -11.58
C MET A 251 -14.73 19.55 -12.49
N PRO A 252 -14.26 20.64 -13.15
CA PRO A 252 -13.04 20.59 -13.95
C PRO A 252 -11.81 20.17 -13.13
N VAL A 253 -11.67 20.66 -11.89
CA VAL A 253 -10.60 20.26 -10.98
C VAL A 253 -10.67 18.76 -10.68
N HIS A 254 -11.87 18.26 -10.38
CA HIS A 254 -12.08 16.83 -10.13
C HIS A 254 -11.69 15.98 -11.34
N GLU A 255 -12.14 16.37 -12.53
CA GLU A 255 -11.85 15.65 -13.77
C GLU A 255 -10.37 15.66 -14.11
N ALA A 256 -9.69 16.81 -14.02
CA ALA A 256 -8.25 16.93 -14.23
C ALA A 256 -7.44 15.97 -13.33
N ILE A 257 -7.80 15.89 -12.04
CA ILE A 257 -7.13 14.98 -11.11
C ILE A 257 -7.43 13.51 -11.46
N VAL A 258 -8.67 13.18 -11.79
CA VAL A 258 -9.08 11.80 -12.07
C VAL A 258 -8.52 11.29 -13.40
N THR A 259 -8.40 12.15 -14.40
CA THR A 259 -7.88 11.81 -15.73
C THR A 259 -6.35 11.74 -15.80
N THR A 260 -5.65 12.17 -14.74
CA THR A 260 -4.18 12.13 -14.71
C THR A 260 -3.60 10.80 -15.19
N ARG A 261 -2.47 10.85 -15.89
CA ARG A 261 -1.76 9.66 -16.37
C ARG A 261 -1.25 8.76 -15.24
N THR A 262 -1.03 9.32 -14.04
CA THR A 262 -0.41 8.62 -12.89
C THR A 262 -1.34 8.60 -11.67
N PRO A 263 -2.48 7.89 -11.69
CA PRO A 263 -3.46 7.91 -10.59
C PRO A 263 -2.89 7.42 -9.25
N ARG A 264 -1.85 6.57 -9.26
CA ARG A 264 -1.16 6.13 -8.03
C ARG A 264 -0.34 7.26 -7.40
N THR A 265 0.29 8.10 -8.20
CA THR A 265 1.02 9.29 -7.72
C THR A 265 0.05 10.28 -7.09
N ALA A 266 -1.10 10.53 -7.74
CA ALA A 266 -2.16 11.37 -7.20
C ALA A 266 -2.71 10.82 -5.87
N LEU A 267 -2.92 9.51 -5.76
CA LEU A 267 -3.33 8.86 -4.51
C LEU A 267 -2.28 8.99 -3.41
N ASN A 268 -1.00 8.92 -3.74
CA ASN A 268 0.08 9.14 -2.78
C ASN A 268 0.12 10.60 -2.32
N TRP A 269 -0.05 11.54 -3.23
CA TRP A 269 -0.15 12.97 -2.94
C TRP A 269 -1.32 13.26 -1.98
N LEU A 270 -2.51 12.70 -2.21
CA LEU A 270 -3.63 12.81 -1.27
C LEU A 270 -3.33 12.19 0.11
N ARG A 271 -2.56 11.11 0.16
CA ARG A 271 -2.26 10.38 1.41
C ARG A 271 -1.11 10.98 2.20
N ALA A 272 -0.12 11.57 1.55
CA ALA A 272 1.11 12.07 2.18
C ALA A 272 0.93 13.34 3.01
N GLY A 273 -0.29 13.84 3.14
CA GLY A 273 -0.67 14.85 4.12
C GLY A 273 -1.00 16.23 3.55
N ALA A 274 -0.46 16.60 2.40
CA ALA A 274 -0.62 17.97 1.91
C ALA A 274 -1.73 18.12 0.83
N GLY A 275 -2.01 17.09 0.03
CA GLY A 275 -3.00 17.17 -1.04
C GLY A 275 -4.44 17.19 -0.55
N ALA A 276 -4.76 16.44 0.50
CA ALA A 276 -6.13 16.39 1.02
C ALA A 276 -6.59 17.71 1.67
N PRO A 277 -5.78 18.38 2.53
CA PRO A 277 -6.09 19.72 3.02
C PRO A 277 -6.28 20.74 1.90
N LEU A 278 -5.42 20.72 0.88
CA LEU A 278 -5.46 21.64 -0.24
C LEU A 278 -6.77 21.52 -1.04
N LEU A 279 -7.24 20.29 -1.29
CA LEU A 279 -8.56 20.06 -1.91
C LEU A 279 -9.73 20.46 -0.99
N ALA A 280 -9.58 20.31 0.32
CA ALA A 280 -10.58 20.76 1.28
C ALA A 280 -10.66 22.29 1.32
N ASP A 281 -9.54 23.00 1.16
CA ASP A 281 -9.50 24.47 1.10
C ASP A 281 -10.14 24.99 -0.20
N LEU A 282 -9.92 24.33 -1.34
CA LEU A 282 -10.64 24.58 -2.58
C LEU A 282 -12.16 24.38 -2.41
N ALA A 283 -12.55 23.25 -1.80
CA ALA A 283 -13.97 22.92 -1.57
C ALA A 283 -14.68 23.91 -0.65
N ALA A 284 -13.95 24.49 0.28
CA ALA A 284 -14.46 25.51 1.22
C ALA A 284 -14.35 26.94 0.69
N GLY A 285 -13.84 27.15 -0.53
CA GLY A 285 -13.64 28.48 -1.10
C GLY A 285 -12.50 29.29 -0.45
N ARG A 286 -11.68 28.67 0.39
CA ARG A 286 -10.50 29.31 1.02
C ARG A 286 -9.31 29.42 0.08
N LEU A 287 -9.27 28.62 -0.97
CA LEU A 287 -8.23 28.63 -1.99
C LEU A 287 -8.88 28.81 -3.37
N ALA A 288 -8.47 29.83 -4.11
CA ALA A 288 -8.89 30.02 -5.49
C ALA A 288 -8.14 29.09 -6.45
N THR A 289 -8.79 28.74 -7.58
CA THR A 289 -8.16 27.93 -8.63
C THR A 289 -7.40 28.85 -9.59
N THR A 290 -6.37 29.52 -9.07
CA THR A 290 -5.50 30.43 -9.83
C THR A 290 -4.03 30.13 -9.56
N HIS A 291 -3.15 30.59 -10.43
CA HIS A 291 -1.70 30.43 -10.23
C HIS A 291 -1.22 31.15 -8.97
N GLU A 292 -1.69 32.39 -8.76
CA GLU A 292 -1.29 33.25 -7.64
C GLU A 292 -1.66 32.61 -6.29
N ALA A 293 -2.88 32.06 -6.19
CA ALA A 293 -3.32 31.39 -4.96
C ALA A 293 -2.50 30.13 -4.68
N LEU A 294 -2.05 29.41 -5.71
CA LEU A 294 -1.19 28.24 -5.57
C LEU A 294 0.28 28.62 -5.29
N ASP A 295 0.76 29.78 -5.74
CA ASP A 295 2.12 30.27 -5.47
C ASP A 295 2.29 30.67 -4.00
N THR A 296 1.28 31.29 -3.43
CA THR A 296 1.30 31.76 -2.03
C THR A 296 0.94 30.68 -1.00
N HIS A 297 0.50 29.49 -1.47
CA HIS A 297 0.06 28.44 -0.56
C HIS A 297 1.23 27.81 0.23
N PRO A 298 1.14 27.68 1.57
CA PRO A 298 2.25 27.21 2.41
C PRO A 298 2.71 25.78 2.12
N SER A 299 1.89 24.96 1.44
CA SER A 299 2.23 23.60 1.03
C SER A 299 2.85 23.56 -0.39
N GLY A 300 3.87 24.37 -0.68
CA GLY A 300 4.44 24.61 -2.01
C GLY A 300 4.51 23.38 -2.94
N ARG A 301 5.20 22.30 -2.54
CA ARG A 301 5.30 21.08 -3.39
C ARG A 301 3.94 20.43 -3.70
N ALA A 302 2.97 20.54 -2.81
CA ALA A 302 1.66 19.97 -3.07
C ALA A 302 0.83 20.86 -3.97
N ALA A 303 0.97 22.18 -3.84
CA ALA A 303 0.40 23.17 -4.73
C ALA A 303 0.99 23.06 -6.14
N ASP A 304 2.30 22.90 -6.27
CA ASP A 304 2.99 22.64 -7.55
C ASP A 304 2.45 21.40 -8.26
N TYR A 305 2.27 20.30 -7.52
CA TYR A 305 1.67 19.10 -8.11
C TYR A 305 0.25 19.35 -8.60
N LEU A 306 -0.57 20.04 -7.79
CA LEU A 306 -1.94 20.39 -8.19
C LEU A 306 -1.95 21.29 -9.42
N ARG A 307 -1.13 22.34 -9.44
CA ARG A 307 -0.95 23.24 -10.59
C ARG A 307 -0.62 22.46 -11.87
N HIS A 308 0.38 21.56 -11.79
CA HIS A 308 0.76 20.74 -12.94
C HIS A 308 -0.42 19.89 -13.46
N VAL A 309 -1.22 19.32 -12.58
CA VAL A 309 -2.41 18.54 -12.94
C VAL A 309 -3.50 19.44 -13.56
N LEU A 310 -3.71 20.63 -13.01
CA LEU A 310 -4.72 21.56 -13.50
C LEU A 310 -4.36 22.15 -14.87
N VAL A 311 -3.07 22.46 -15.09
CA VAL A 311 -2.57 22.89 -16.41
C VAL A 311 -2.70 21.74 -17.42
N ALA A 312 -2.29 20.53 -17.07
CA ALA A 312 -2.41 19.36 -17.94
C ALA A 312 -3.87 19.00 -18.26
N GLY A 313 -4.81 19.36 -17.39
CA GLY A 313 -6.25 19.18 -17.56
C GLY A 313 -6.97 20.38 -18.22
N GLY A 314 -6.24 21.43 -18.60
CA GLY A 314 -6.80 22.62 -19.21
C GLY A 314 -7.63 23.51 -18.27
N VAL A 315 -7.52 23.33 -16.95
CA VAL A 315 -8.22 24.13 -15.94
C VAL A 315 -7.48 25.44 -15.67
N LEU A 316 -6.16 25.41 -15.72
CA LEU A 316 -5.29 26.58 -15.66
C LEU A 316 -4.55 26.74 -16.99
N PRO A 317 -4.28 27.98 -17.41
CA PRO A 317 -3.45 28.22 -18.58
C PRO A 317 -2.02 27.73 -18.32
N ALA A 318 -1.31 27.35 -19.38
CA ALA A 318 0.12 27.07 -19.28
C ALA A 318 0.90 28.38 -19.04
N ARG A 319 1.91 28.33 -18.17
CA ARG A 319 2.88 29.42 -17.98
C ARG A 319 4.28 28.82 -17.89
N ASP A 320 5.31 29.61 -18.11
CA ASP A 320 6.69 29.19 -17.88
C ASP A 320 7.02 29.30 -16.40
N GLU A 321 7.00 28.15 -15.72
CA GLU A 321 7.30 28.05 -14.28
C GLU A 321 8.74 28.40 -13.93
N ALA A 322 9.69 28.26 -14.89
CA ALA A 322 11.08 28.62 -14.66
C ALA A 322 11.26 30.13 -14.68
N VAL A 323 10.66 30.80 -15.66
CA VAL A 323 10.65 32.27 -15.75
C VAL A 323 9.95 32.87 -14.53
N THR A 324 8.76 32.40 -14.17
CA THR A 324 8.00 32.93 -13.02
C THR A 324 8.80 32.78 -11.71
N ARG A 325 9.47 31.65 -11.51
CA ARG A 325 10.32 31.47 -10.30
C ARG A 325 11.54 32.38 -10.31
N MET A 326 12.15 32.58 -11.47
CA MET A 326 13.28 33.49 -11.62
C MET A 326 12.85 34.93 -11.32
N GLU A 327 11.72 35.38 -11.87
CA GLU A 327 11.15 36.72 -11.60
C GLU A 327 10.87 36.92 -10.11
N ALA A 328 10.23 35.96 -9.45
CA ALA A 328 9.97 36.00 -8.01
C ALA A 328 11.25 36.02 -7.19
N TRP A 329 12.28 35.26 -7.60
CA TRP A 329 13.58 35.26 -6.94
C TRP A 329 14.29 36.60 -7.12
N VAL A 330 14.32 37.15 -8.34
CA VAL A 330 14.89 38.46 -8.65
C VAL A 330 14.18 39.56 -7.82
N THR A 331 12.86 39.54 -7.77
CA THR A 331 12.06 40.48 -6.96
C THR A 331 12.44 40.43 -5.48
N THR A 332 12.59 39.22 -4.93
CA THR A 332 13.01 39.01 -3.55
C THR A 332 14.43 39.53 -3.33
N LEU A 333 15.36 39.19 -4.22
CA LEU A 333 16.76 39.65 -4.16
C LEU A 333 16.83 41.16 -4.19
N LEU A 334 16.08 41.83 -5.09
CA LEU A 334 16.05 43.28 -5.21
C LEU A 334 15.45 43.95 -3.94
N ALA A 335 14.51 43.29 -3.27
CA ALA A 335 13.94 43.81 -2.02
C ALA A 335 14.96 43.88 -0.88
N ASP A 336 15.94 42.96 -0.86
CA ASP A 336 16.98 42.86 0.17
C ASP A 336 18.20 43.79 -0.08
N ILE A 337 18.27 44.48 -1.23
CA ILE A 337 19.40 45.34 -1.59
C ILE A 337 19.22 46.77 -1.05
N GLU A 338 20.16 47.21 -0.25
CA GLU A 338 20.29 48.57 0.20
C GLU A 338 21.66 49.11 -0.22
N PRO A 339 21.76 50.39 -0.61
CA PRO A 339 20.73 51.42 -0.66
C PRO A 339 19.78 51.31 -1.87
N ALA A 340 18.65 52.01 -1.81
CA ALA A 340 17.58 51.93 -2.84
C ALA A 340 18.03 52.35 -4.26
N GLU A 341 19.08 53.15 -4.37
CA GLU A 341 19.71 53.55 -5.65
C GLU A 341 20.36 52.38 -6.37
N HIS A 342 21.04 51.46 -5.70
CA HIS A 342 21.57 50.24 -6.31
C HIS A 342 20.48 49.32 -6.83
N ARG A 343 19.33 49.28 -6.19
CA ARG A 343 18.14 48.50 -6.58
C ARG A 343 17.58 48.94 -7.95
N ARG A 344 17.73 50.22 -8.33
CA ARG A 344 17.23 50.76 -9.59
C ARG A 344 18.10 50.39 -10.80
N LEU A 345 19.37 50.06 -10.58
CA LEU A 345 20.29 49.70 -11.66
C LEU A 345 20.18 48.27 -12.15
N LEU A 346 19.76 47.36 -11.28
CA LEU A 346 19.75 45.94 -11.57
C LEU A 346 18.68 45.45 -12.59
N PRO A 347 17.45 46.02 -12.65
CA PRO A 347 16.48 45.64 -13.67
C PRO A 347 16.95 45.87 -15.09
N ALA A 348 17.82 46.82 -15.32
CA ALA A 348 18.42 47.13 -16.64
C ALA A 348 19.38 46.04 -17.15
N TYR A 349 19.84 45.14 -16.29
CA TYR A 349 20.71 44.01 -16.64
C TYR A 349 19.96 42.68 -16.75
N ALA A 350 18.67 42.61 -16.39
CA ALA A 350 17.88 41.38 -16.37
C ALA A 350 16.91 41.25 -17.58
N THR A 351 16.88 42.26 -18.47
CA THR A 351 16.20 42.24 -19.74
C THR A 351 17.20 41.92 -20.87
#